data_7cc1a3f3c1cceef29a121ceff9f1f2c7
#
_entry.id   7cc1a3f3c1cceef29a121ceff9f1f2c7
#
_cell.length_a   1.000
_cell.length_b   1.000
_cell.length_c   1.000
_cell.angle_alpha   90.00
_cell.angle_beta   90.00
_cell.angle_gamma   90.00
#
_symmetry.space_group_name_H-M   'P 1'
#
loop_
_entity.id
_entity.type
_entity.pdbx_description
1 polymer ?
#
loop_
_entity_poly.entity_id
_entity_poly.type
_entity_poly.pdbx_seq_one_letter_code
_entity_poly.pdbx_strand_id
1 'polypeptide(L)'
;MTKPTRPFFFTNFVATIDGKVQVLENSSAYWPIGSEKDFDHLLNLRAQSDLLIHGKSTALGFRHIDRLASQPFKQKRARSKKPAFLPYMVISNSPDDSLVPFLKNPPEEKTFLVTTKEDKVSKELAQYVKILRFGKDKVDIKELADYLYKQGFKKVLVEGGPNLVGSFLKEGLMDEVYLTIAPKIFGNLPGKTLTLIEGVLFPADKIKHLKLLSVKK
;
A
#
# COMPACT_ATOMS: atom_id res chain seq x y z
N MET A 1 -26.18 -13.35 -5.64
CA MET A 1 -24.95 -12.52 -5.59
C MET A 1 -23.97 -13.08 -6.62
N THR A 2 -23.55 -12.28 -7.60
CA THR A 2 -22.51 -12.67 -8.57
C THR A 2 -21.19 -12.89 -7.83
N LYS A 3 -20.45 -13.95 -8.17
CA LYS A 3 -19.12 -14.19 -7.60
C LYS A 3 -18.21 -13.00 -7.92
N PRO A 4 -17.39 -12.52 -6.96
CA PRO A 4 -16.45 -11.45 -7.24
C PRO A 4 -15.50 -11.89 -8.36
N THR A 5 -15.20 -10.98 -9.27
CA THR A 5 -14.28 -11.23 -10.41
C THR A 5 -12.87 -10.70 -10.16
N ARG A 6 -12.65 -10.02 -9.03
CA ARG A 6 -11.37 -9.44 -8.62
C ARG A 6 -11.22 -9.45 -7.09
N PRO A 7 -10.01 -9.25 -6.54
CA PRO A 7 -9.83 -9.03 -5.11
C PRO A 7 -10.59 -7.81 -4.61
N PHE A 8 -10.92 -7.82 -3.33
CA PHE A 8 -11.34 -6.64 -2.58
C PHE A 8 -10.12 -5.82 -2.20
N PHE A 9 -10.00 -4.60 -2.72
CA PHE A 9 -8.91 -3.70 -2.44
C PHE A 9 -9.34 -2.63 -1.44
N PHE A 10 -8.52 -2.42 -0.45
CA PHE A 10 -8.75 -1.36 0.53
C PHE A 10 -7.44 -0.68 0.91
N THR A 11 -7.54 0.53 1.44
CA THR A 11 -6.40 1.33 1.86
C THR A 11 -6.59 1.87 3.27
N ASN A 12 -5.49 2.21 3.93
CA ASN A 12 -5.48 2.87 5.22
C ASN A 12 -4.54 4.06 5.19
N PHE A 13 -5.04 5.19 5.65
CA PHE A 13 -4.26 6.41 5.81
C PHE A 13 -4.50 7.06 7.16
N VAL A 14 -3.47 7.74 7.65
CA VAL A 14 -3.61 8.77 8.66
C VAL A 14 -3.31 10.11 8.01
N ALA A 15 -4.19 11.08 8.20
CA ALA A 15 -4.03 12.42 7.67
C ALA A 15 -4.20 13.47 8.77
N THR A 16 -3.57 14.62 8.58
CA THR A 16 -3.83 15.82 9.38
C THR A 16 -5.21 16.40 9.04
N ILE A 17 -5.72 17.34 9.87
CA ILE A 17 -7.00 18.02 9.61
C ILE A 17 -6.99 18.75 8.26
N ASP A 18 -5.83 19.27 7.85
CA ASP A 18 -5.63 19.92 6.55
C ASP A 18 -5.29 18.94 5.42
N GLY A 19 -5.53 17.64 5.63
CA GLY A 19 -5.48 16.59 4.60
C GLY A 19 -4.09 16.15 4.17
N LYS A 20 -3.04 16.39 4.97
CA LYS A 20 -1.68 15.98 4.64
C LYS A 20 -1.35 14.61 5.24
N VAL A 21 -0.71 13.77 4.43
CA VAL A 21 -0.26 12.44 4.84
C VAL A 21 1.24 12.33 4.98
N GLN A 22 1.98 13.30 4.44
CA GLN A 22 3.44 13.33 4.51
C GLN A 22 3.97 14.74 4.28
N VAL A 23 5.09 15.06 4.95
CA VAL A 23 5.96 16.19 4.67
C VAL A 23 7.24 15.66 4.05
N LEU A 24 7.65 16.23 2.92
CA LEU A 24 8.80 15.77 2.13
C LEU A 24 10.11 16.47 2.53
N GLU A 25 10.10 17.38 3.49
CA GLU A 25 11.30 18.01 4.00
C GLU A 25 12.05 17.10 4.95
N ASN A 26 13.37 16.98 4.74
CA ASN A 26 14.31 16.19 5.56
C ASN A 26 13.86 14.72 5.71
N SER A 27 14.05 13.95 4.68
CA SER A 27 13.65 12.57 4.49
C SER A 27 14.08 11.56 5.56
N SER A 28 14.84 11.94 6.57
CA SER A 28 15.23 11.11 7.71
C SER A 28 14.29 11.21 8.91
N ALA A 29 13.41 12.20 8.96
CA ALA A 29 12.49 12.38 10.07
C ALA A 29 11.15 11.71 9.75
N TYR A 30 10.89 10.56 10.36
CA TYR A 30 9.54 10.04 10.47
C TYR A 30 8.70 11.02 11.31
N TRP A 31 7.71 11.63 10.67
CA TRP A 31 6.73 12.46 11.36
C TRP A 31 5.54 11.60 11.76
N PRO A 32 5.44 11.17 13.02
CA PRO A 32 4.32 10.36 13.45
C PRO A 32 3.05 11.22 13.43
N ILE A 33 2.25 11.08 12.38
CA ILE A 33 0.94 11.72 12.30
C ILE A 33 -0.03 10.98 13.22
N GLY A 34 0.00 9.64 13.15
CA GLY A 34 -0.87 8.75 13.89
C GLY A 34 -0.51 8.61 15.36
N SER A 35 -1.38 7.94 16.10
CA SER A 35 -1.22 7.51 17.48
C SER A 35 -0.90 6.01 17.55
N GLU A 36 -0.58 5.49 18.73
CA GLU A 36 -0.47 4.04 18.97
C GLU A 36 -1.77 3.30 18.61
N LYS A 37 -2.93 3.91 18.89
CA LYS A 37 -4.24 3.36 18.53
C LYS A 37 -4.42 3.24 17.01
N ASP A 38 -3.97 4.24 16.25
CA ASP A 38 -3.95 4.20 14.79
C ASP A 38 -3.01 3.11 14.28
N PHE A 39 -1.84 3.00 14.89
CA PHE A 39 -0.88 1.96 14.53
C PHE A 39 -1.41 0.54 14.83
N ASP A 40 -2.09 0.33 15.95
CA ASP A 40 -2.75 -0.94 16.27
C ASP A 40 -3.88 -1.25 15.27
N HIS A 41 -4.62 -0.23 14.84
CA HIS A 41 -5.63 -0.37 13.79
C HIS A 41 -4.98 -0.82 12.47
N LEU A 42 -3.90 -0.20 12.06
CA LEU A 42 -3.12 -0.59 10.89
C LEU A 42 -2.67 -2.06 10.96
N LEU A 43 -2.11 -2.49 12.10
CA LEU A 43 -1.71 -3.89 12.29
C LEU A 43 -2.89 -4.86 12.20
N ASN A 44 -4.08 -4.47 12.67
CA ASN A 44 -5.28 -5.29 12.53
C ASN A 44 -5.74 -5.40 11.07
N LEU A 45 -5.67 -4.34 10.30
CA LEU A 45 -5.97 -4.35 8.87
C LEU A 45 -4.99 -5.25 8.09
N ARG A 46 -3.69 -5.12 8.37
CA ARG A 46 -2.66 -6.00 7.80
C ARG A 46 -2.90 -7.47 8.17
N ALA A 47 -3.25 -7.74 9.43
CA ALA A 47 -3.50 -9.11 9.87
C ALA A 47 -4.67 -9.79 9.16
N GLN A 48 -5.65 -9.04 8.69
CA GLN A 48 -6.82 -9.53 7.94
C GLN A 48 -6.56 -9.67 6.43
N SER A 49 -5.45 -9.16 5.94
CA SER A 49 -5.13 -9.12 4.50
C SER A 49 -4.48 -10.40 4.01
N ASP A 50 -4.69 -10.72 2.74
CA ASP A 50 -3.99 -11.79 2.03
C ASP A 50 -2.66 -11.30 1.45
N LEU A 51 -2.56 -10.00 1.16
CA LEU A 51 -1.42 -9.35 0.56
C LEU A 51 -1.33 -7.90 1.02
N LEU A 52 -0.11 -7.43 1.27
CA LEU A 52 0.23 -6.03 1.51
C LEU A 52 0.94 -5.47 0.28
N ILE A 53 0.48 -4.34 -0.23
CA ILE A 53 1.07 -3.65 -1.37
C ILE A 53 1.56 -2.26 -0.97
N HIS A 54 2.82 -1.94 -1.30
CA HIS A 54 3.40 -0.60 -1.24
C HIS A 54 3.90 -0.14 -2.60
N GLY A 55 3.89 1.17 -2.83
CA GLY A 55 4.72 1.79 -3.85
C GLY A 55 6.17 1.89 -3.38
N LYS A 56 7.13 2.04 -4.30
CA LYS A 56 8.57 2.12 -4.00
C LYS A 56 8.88 3.13 -2.89
N SER A 57 8.40 4.37 -2.98
CA SER A 57 8.70 5.42 -1.97
C SER A 57 8.21 5.05 -0.58
N THR A 58 7.03 4.43 -0.48
CA THR A 58 6.49 3.94 0.79
C THR A 58 7.33 2.79 1.33
N ALA A 59 7.73 1.85 0.47
CA ALA A 59 8.59 0.74 0.86
C ALA A 59 9.92 1.24 1.45
N LEU A 60 10.55 2.24 0.81
CA LEU A 60 11.80 2.84 1.28
C LEU A 60 11.66 3.62 2.59
N GLY A 61 10.53 4.28 2.82
CA GLY A 61 10.23 5.03 4.05
C GLY A 61 9.73 4.15 5.20
N PHE A 62 9.21 3.00 4.91
CA PHE A 62 8.47 2.18 5.86
C PHE A 62 9.33 1.06 6.47
N ARG A 63 10.10 1.40 7.50
CA ARG A 63 11.03 0.47 8.17
C ARG A 63 10.39 -0.50 9.17
N HIS A 64 9.06 -0.60 9.23
CA HIS A 64 8.38 -1.41 10.24
C HIS A 64 8.03 -2.83 9.78
N ILE A 65 8.70 -3.34 8.75
CA ILE A 65 8.55 -4.74 8.28
C ILE A 65 8.86 -5.73 9.41
N ASP A 66 9.80 -5.40 10.30
CA ASP A 66 10.18 -6.24 11.45
C ASP A 66 8.97 -6.63 12.32
N ARG A 67 7.97 -5.75 12.42
CA ARG A 67 6.76 -6.02 13.22
C ARG A 67 5.85 -7.07 12.57
N LEU A 68 5.94 -7.27 11.26
CA LEU A 68 5.19 -8.30 10.54
C LEU A 68 5.71 -9.71 10.87
N ALA A 69 6.94 -9.83 11.35
CA ALA A 69 7.54 -11.08 11.81
C ALA A 69 7.25 -11.37 13.30
N SER A 70 6.71 -10.40 14.04
CA SER A 70 6.53 -10.50 15.49
C SER A 70 5.49 -11.56 15.88
N GLN A 71 5.67 -12.20 17.04
CA GLN A 71 4.71 -13.18 17.55
C GLN A 71 3.31 -12.60 17.77
N PRO A 72 3.14 -11.36 18.34
CA PRO A 72 1.82 -10.74 18.45
C PRO A 72 1.11 -10.60 17.10
N PHE A 73 1.84 -10.23 16.03
CA PHE A 73 1.25 -10.12 14.70
C PHE A 73 0.84 -11.48 14.14
N LYS A 74 1.70 -12.51 14.26
CA LYS A 74 1.37 -13.89 13.85
C LYS A 74 0.11 -14.40 14.56
N GLN A 75 -0.04 -14.11 15.86
CA GLN A 75 -1.25 -14.44 16.61
C GLN A 75 -2.49 -13.69 16.09
N LYS A 76 -2.37 -12.39 15.77
CA LYS A 76 -3.46 -11.63 15.14
C LYS A 76 -3.90 -12.27 13.82
N ARG A 77 -2.96 -12.70 12.98
CA ARG A 77 -3.23 -13.38 11.71
C ARG A 77 -3.93 -14.73 11.93
N ALA A 78 -3.46 -15.53 12.88
CA ALA A 78 -4.09 -16.81 13.22
C ALA A 78 -5.55 -16.63 13.64
N ARG A 79 -5.87 -15.61 14.46
CA ARG A 79 -7.26 -15.26 14.82
C ARG A 79 -8.10 -14.89 13.60
N SER A 80 -7.49 -14.31 12.59
CA SER A 80 -8.12 -13.98 11.30
C SER A 80 -8.14 -15.16 10.30
N LYS A 81 -7.74 -16.36 10.74
CA LYS A 81 -7.62 -17.58 9.90
C LYS A 81 -6.71 -17.36 8.67
N LYS A 82 -5.63 -16.60 8.85
CA LYS A 82 -4.63 -16.31 7.82
C LYS A 82 -3.31 -17.04 8.13
N PRO A 83 -2.49 -17.35 7.11
CA PRO A 83 -1.12 -17.85 7.32
C PRO A 83 -0.32 -16.91 8.24
N ALA A 84 0.67 -17.46 8.94
CA ALA A 84 1.48 -16.72 9.91
C ALA A 84 2.14 -15.46 9.32
N PHE A 85 2.54 -15.56 8.07
CA PHE A 85 3.21 -14.48 7.35
C PHE A 85 2.26 -13.78 6.36
N LEU A 86 2.48 -12.49 6.15
CA LEU A 86 1.74 -11.68 5.20
C LEU A 86 2.57 -11.52 3.93
N PRO A 87 2.14 -12.04 2.79
CA PRO A 87 2.80 -11.78 1.51
C PRO A 87 2.95 -10.28 1.25
N TYR A 88 4.10 -9.89 0.71
CA TYR A 88 4.45 -8.49 0.52
C TYR A 88 4.74 -8.19 -0.96
N MET A 89 4.28 -7.04 -1.44
CA MET A 89 4.44 -6.63 -2.82
C MET A 89 4.86 -5.16 -2.90
N VAL A 90 5.90 -4.90 -3.68
CA VAL A 90 6.28 -3.54 -4.06
C VAL A 90 5.93 -3.31 -5.52
N ILE A 91 5.29 -2.17 -5.82
CA ILE A 91 4.99 -1.73 -7.18
C ILE A 91 5.87 -0.54 -7.52
N SER A 92 6.59 -0.62 -8.63
CA SER A 92 7.43 0.46 -9.15
C SER A 92 7.51 0.42 -10.68
N ASN A 93 7.38 1.59 -11.32
CA ASN A 93 7.68 1.74 -12.75
C ASN A 93 9.19 1.97 -13.02
N SER A 94 10.00 2.08 -11.96
CA SER A 94 11.45 2.26 -12.04
C SER A 94 12.10 1.66 -10.79
N PRO A 95 12.12 0.33 -10.67
CA PRO A 95 12.78 -0.35 -9.55
C PRO A 95 14.30 -0.21 -9.67
N ASP A 96 14.96 -0.06 -8.52
CA ASP A 96 16.41 -0.03 -8.41
C ASP A 96 16.89 -0.68 -7.11
N ASP A 97 18.21 -0.75 -6.93
CA ASP A 97 18.86 -1.45 -5.82
C ASP A 97 18.65 -0.79 -4.46
N SER A 98 18.08 0.43 -4.39
CA SER A 98 17.65 1.02 -3.12
C SER A 98 16.61 0.15 -2.38
N LEU A 99 15.91 -0.72 -3.10
CA LEU A 99 14.96 -1.68 -2.53
C LEU A 99 15.64 -2.90 -1.87
N VAL A 100 16.90 -3.22 -2.21
CA VAL A 100 17.59 -4.42 -1.72
C VAL A 100 17.62 -4.51 -0.19
N PRO A 101 17.99 -3.46 0.58
CA PRO A 101 18.01 -3.53 2.04
C PRO A 101 16.66 -3.89 2.67
N PHE A 102 15.56 -3.58 1.99
CA PHE A 102 14.19 -3.84 2.47
C PHE A 102 13.66 -5.20 2.04
N LEU A 103 14.18 -5.74 0.95
CA LEU A 103 13.69 -6.98 0.35
C LEU A 103 14.62 -8.18 0.58
N LYS A 104 15.86 -7.92 1.07
CA LYS A 104 16.87 -8.93 1.33
C LYS A 104 16.54 -9.88 2.49
N ASN A 105 15.86 -9.39 3.52
CA ASN A 105 15.48 -10.16 4.70
C ASN A 105 13.97 -10.07 4.92
N PRO A 106 13.15 -10.53 3.97
CA PRO A 106 11.76 -10.68 4.28
C PRO A 106 11.64 -11.79 5.33
N PRO A 107 10.74 -11.66 6.30
CA PRO A 107 10.39 -12.81 7.12
C PRO A 107 9.79 -13.86 6.19
N GLU A 108 10.62 -14.76 5.72
CA GLU A 108 10.31 -16.09 5.15
C GLU A 108 9.18 -16.17 4.13
N GLU A 109 8.77 -15.14 3.37
CA GLU A 109 7.65 -15.33 2.48
C GLU A 109 7.65 -14.50 1.21
N LYS A 110 6.80 -14.96 0.37
CA LYS A 110 6.52 -14.49 -0.98
C LYS A 110 6.59 -12.98 -1.09
N THR A 111 7.78 -12.50 -1.43
CA THR A 111 7.99 -11.10 -1.75
C THR A 111 7.93 -10.92 -3.25
N PHE A 112 7.14 -9.96 -3.68
CA PHE A 112 6.93 -9.67 -5.09
C PHE A 112 7.42 -8.27 -5.43
N LEU A 113 8.04 -8.13 -6.58
CA LEU A 113 8.26 -6.86 -7.24
C LEU A 113 7.42 -6.81 -8.51
N VAL A 114 6.52 -5.83 -8.58
CA VAL A 114 5.72 -5.57 -9.78
C VAL A 114 6.29 -4.38 -10.52
N THR A 115 6.58 -4.57 -11.79
CA THR A 115 7.11 -3.53 -12.67
C THR A 115 6.58 -3.67 -14.09
N THR A 116 7.01 -2.82 -15.01
CA THR A 116 6.58 -2.86 -16.41
C THR A 116 7.27 -3.98 -17.18
N LYS A 117 6.79 -4.26 -18.38
CA LYS A 117 7.39 -5.26 -19.28
C LYS A 117 8.78 -4.83 -19.77
N GLU A 118 9.05 -3.53 -19.84
CA GLU A 118 10.28 -2.95 -20.40
C GLU A 118 11.32 -2.56 -19.32
N ASP A 119 10.94 -2.48 -18.05
CA ASP A 119 11.87 -2.12 -16.98
C ASP A 119 12.97 -3.15 -16.79
N LYS A 120 14.16 -2.65 -16.56
CA LYS A 120 15.31 -3.48 -16.17
C LYS A 120 15.31 -3.62 -14.66
N VAL A 121 15.44 -4.86 -14.19
CA VAL A 121 15.65 -5.19 -12.79
C VAL A 121 17.06 -5.74 -12.65
N SER A 122 17.83 -5.24 -11.72
CA SER A 122 19.21 -5.71 -11.48
C SER A 122 19.23 -7.18 -11.07
N LYS A 123 20.35 -7.84 -11.32
CA LYS A 123 20.57 -9.22 -10.86
C LYS A 123 20.54 -9.31 -9.33
N GLU A 124 21.00 -8.27 -8.64
CA GLU A 124 21.02 -8.22 -7.18
C GLU A 124 19.57 -8.20 -6.63
N LEU A 125 18.76 -7.26 -7.09
CA LEU A 125 17.37 -7.17 -6.65
C LEU A 125 16.54 -8.42 -7.00
N ALA A 126 16.80 -9.01 -8.17
CA ALA A 126 16.08 -10.19 -8.65
C ALA A 126 16.29 -11.45 -7.77
N GLN A 127 17.35 -11.49 -6.96
CA GLN A 127 17.61 -12.65 -6.07
C GLN A 127 16.64 -12.72 -4.89
N TYR A 128 16.03 -11.60 -4.50
CA TYR A 128 15.24 -11.49 -3.28
C TYR A 128 13.73 -11.45 -3.52
N VAL A 129 13.28 -11.35 -4.79
CA VAL A 129 11.88 -11.13 -5.11
C VAL A 129 11.42 -11.96 -6.30
N LYS A 130 10.15 -12.32 -6.30
CA LYS A 130 9.48 -12.80 -7.51
C LYS A 130 9.07 -11.60 -8.34
N ILE A 131 9.68 -11.43 -9.52
CA ILE A 131 9.36 -10.33 -10.43
C ILE A 131 8.09 -10.68 -11.22
N LEU A 132 7.13 -9.75 -11.22
CA LEU A 132 5.93 -9.80 -12.03
C LEU A 132 5.90 -8.56 -12.95
N ARG A 133 5.44 -8.73 -14.18
CA ARG A 133 5.48 -7.68 -15.19
C ARG A 133 4.11 -7.46 -15.82
N PHE A 134 3.59 -6.23 -15.68
CA PHE A 134 2.30 -5.83 -16.21
C PHE A 134 2.39 -4.45 -16.88
N GLY A 135 1.67 -4.27 -18.00
CA GLY A 135 1.73 -3.04 -18.76
C GLY A 135 3.07 -2.81 -19.48
N LYS A 136 3.14 -1.76 -20.28
CA LYS A 136 4.33 -1.38 -21.07
C LYS A 136 5.11 -0.27 -20.38
N ASP A 137 4.59 0.95 -20.41
CA ASP A 137 5.25 2.16 -19.90
C ASP A 137 4.93 2.40 -18.41
N LYS A 138 3.79 1.88 -17.94
CA LYS A 138 3.35 1.92 -16.54
C LYS A 138 2.76 0.58 -16.17
N VAL A 139 2.86 0.22 -14.91
CA VAL A 139 2.22 -0.99 -14.40
C VAL A 139 0.71 -0.91 -14.64
N ASP A 140 0.17 -1.90 -15.34
CA ASP A 140 -1.26 -2.05 -15.54
C ASP A 140 -1.90 -2.66 -14.29
N ILE A 141 -2.64 -1.83 -13.56
CA ILE A 141 -3.28 -2.21 -12.29
C ILE A 141 -4.44 -3.20 -12.51
N LYS A 142 -5.10 -3.18 -13.69
CA LYS A 142 -6.15 -4.15 -14.01
C LYS A 142 -5.57 -5.53 -14.31
N GLU A 143 -4.52 -5.61 -15.15
CA GLU A 143 -3.80 -6.86 -15.37
C GLU A 143 -3.29 -7.45 -14.05
N LEU A 144 -2.77 -6.60 -13.16
CA LEU A 144 -2.34 -7.02 -11.82
C LEU A 144 -3.52 -7.55 -10.98
N ALA A 145 -4.66 -6.86 -10.97
CA ALA A 145 -5.83 -7.29 -10.21
C ALA A 145 -6.35 -8.66 -10.68
N ASP A 146 -6.41 -8.87 -11.99
CA ASP A 146 -6.80 -10.16 -12.58
C ASP A 146 -5.82 -11.27 -12.20
N TYR A 147 -4.52 -10.98 -12.24
CA TYR A 147 -3.50 -11.93 -11.80
C TYR A 147 -3.67 -12.29 -10.33
N LEU A 148 -3.83 -11.30 -9.44
CA LEU A 148 -4.00 -11.52 -8.01
C LEU A 148 -5.24 -12.38 -7.71
N TYR A 149 -6.33 -12.13 -8.41
CA TYR A 149 -7.54 -12.94 -8.28
C TYR A 149 -7.31 -14.41 -8.67
N LYS A 150 -6.64 -14.64 -9.79
CA LYS A 150 -6.27 -15.99 -10.27
C LYS A 150 -5.31 -16.70 -9.31
N GLN A 151 -4.47 -15.95 -8.56
CA GLN A 151 -3.60 -16.51 -7.52
C GLN A 151 -4.33 -16.75 -6.18
N GLY A 152 -5.63 -16.44 -6.09
CA GLY A 152 -6.45 -16.69 -4.90
C GLY A 152 -6.40 -15.60 -3.83
N PHE A 153 -5.77 -14.45 -4.10
CA PHE A 153 -5.83 -13.31 -3.20
C PHE A 153 -7.23 -12.71 -3.21
N LYS A 154 -7.85 -12.58 -2.04
CA LYS A 154 -9.24 -12.09 -1.89
C LYS A 154 -9.32 -10.71 -1.28
N LYS A 155 -8.48 -10.41 -0.28
CA LYS A 155 -8.47 -9.15 0.46
C LYS A 155 -7.08 -8.56 0.45
N VAL A 156 -6.90 -7.45 -0.27
CA VAL A 156 -5.60 -6.85 -0.57
C VAL A 156 -5.54 -5.44 0.01
N LEU A 157 -4.57 -5.21 0.88
CA LEU A 157 -4.31 -3.90 1.47
C LEU A 157 -3.28 -3.14 0.63
N VAL A 158 -3.67 -1.98 0.13
CA VAL A 158 -2.81 -1.04 -0.61
C VAL A 158 -2.50 0.14 0.32
N GLU A 159 -1.34 0.13 0.96
CA GLU A 159 -0.96 1.19 1.93
C GLU A 159 -0.25 2.40 1.29
N GLY A 160 -0.33 2.52 0.00
CA GLY A 160 0.20 3.70 -0.67
C GLY A 160 1.62 3.49 -1.23
N GLY A 161 2.38 4.56 -1.63
CA GLY A 161 1.97 6.00 -1.42
C GLY A 161 0.73 6.51 -2.18
N PRO A 162 0.45 7.79 -1.97
CA PRO A 162 -0.72 8.46 -2.54
C PRO A 162 -0.90 8.31 -4.05
N ASN A 163 0.18 8.32 -4.82
CA ASN A 163 0.15 8.09 -6.27
C ASN A 163 -0.32 6.67 -6.64
N LEU A 164 0.09 5.67 -5.86
CA LEU A 164 -0.33 4.29 -6.10
C LEU A 164 -1.83 4.13 -5.81
N VAL A 165 -2.30 4.66 -4.69
CA VAL A 165 -3.73 4.64 -4.35
C VAL A 165 -4.55 5.41 -5.37
N GLY A 166 -4.04 6.56 -5.85
CA GLY A 166 -4.62 7.31 -6.96
C GLY A 166 -4.81 6.46 -8.21
N SER A 167 -3.82 5.62 -8.55
CA SER A 167 -3.89 4.71 -9.69
C SER A 167 -5.00 3.66 -9.52
N PHE A 168 -5.14 3.05 -8.34
CA PHE A 168 -6.24 2.12 -8.05
C PHE A 168 -7.60 2.80 -8.11
N LEU A 169 -7.73 4.02 -7.58
CA LEU A 169 -8.97 4.80 -7.64
C LEU A 169 -9.34 5.18 -9.07
N LYS A 170 -8.35 5.56 -9.89
CA LYS A 170 -8.57 5.88 -11.30
C LYS A 170 -9.19 4.70 -12.06
N GLU A 171 -8.70 3.50 -11.80
CA GLU A 171 -9.20 2.27 -12.43
C GLU A 171 -10.48 1.70 -11.79
N GLY A 172 -11.02 2.36 -10.75
CA GLY A 172 -12.23 1.91 -10.04
C GLY A 172 -12.03 0.63 -9.23
N LEU A 173 -10.80 0.38 -8.80
CA LEU A 173 -10.44 -0.85 -8.09
C LEU A 173 -10.40 -0.71 -6.57
N MET A 174 -10.53 0.50 -6.01
CA MET A 174 -10.56 0.71 -4.57
C MET A 174 -11.98 0.55 -4.03
N ASP A 175 -12.17 -0.39 -3.10
CA ASP A 175 -13.48 -0.73 -2.51
C ASP A 175 -13.73 -0.01 -1.19
N GLU A 176 -12.68 0.19 -0.38
CA GLU A 176 -12.84 0.77 0.96
C GLU A 176 -11.62 1.61 1.35
N VAL A 177 -11.88 2.71 2.04
CA VAL A 177 -10.84 3.61 2.55
C VAL A 177 -11.01 3.74 4.07
N TYR A 178 -9.99 3.36 4.81
CA TYR A 178 -9.85 3.64 6.24
C TYR A 178 -9.06 4.94 6.38
N LEU A 179 -9.62 5.92 7.07
CA LEU A 179 -9.00 7.22 7.27
C LEU A 179 -9.01 7.60 8.75
N THR A 180 -7.83 7.73 9.32
CA THR A 180 -7.64 8.36 10.63
C THR A 180 -7.35 9.84 10.43
N ILE A 181 -8.13 10.71 11.07
CA ILE A 181 -7.88 12.15 11.10
C ILE A 181 -7.16 12.50 12.41
N ALA A 182 -5.89 12.87 12.29
CA ALA A 182 -5.11 13.32 13.44
C ALA A 182 -5.36 14.81 13.71
N PRO A 183 -5.46 15.23 14.98
CA PRO A 183 -5.67 16.64 15.35
C PRO A 183 -4.35 17.44 15.21
N LYS A 184 -3.82 17.50 14.01
CA LYS A 184 -2.56 18.15 13.64
C LYS A 184 -2.74 18.93 12.35
N ILE A 185 -1.90 19.92 12.12
CA ILE A 185 -1.86 20.75 10.91
C ILE A 185 -0.41 20.81 10.46
N PHE A 186 -0.15 20.52 9.17
CA PHE A 186 1.17 20.64 8.55
C PHE A 186 1.30 21.89 7.68
N GLY A 187 0.20 22.43 7.20
CA GLY A 187 0.22 23.45 6.16
C GLY A 187 0.52 22.86 4.78
N ASN A 188 0.70 23.72 3.79
CA ASN A 188 0.96 23.31 2.41
C ASN A 188 1.99 24.21 1.73
N LEU A 189 3.12 23.63 1.36
CA LEU A 189 4.04 24.21 0.39
C LEU A 189 4.06 23.30 -0.84
N PRO A 190 3.85 23.84 -2.06
CA PRO A 190 3.86 23.07 -3.28
C PRO A 190 5.11 22.20 -3.40
N GLY A 191 4.92 20.91 -3.66
CA GLY A 191 6.01 19.93 -3.78
C GLY A 191 6.70 19.53 -2.47
N LYS A 192 6.23 20.02 -1.30
CA LYS A 192 6.81 19.70 0.02
C LYS A 192 5.90 18.84 0.89
N THR A 193 4.64 18.74 0.55
CA THR A 193 3.66 17.92 1.27
C THR A 193 2.90 17.03 0.29
N LEU A 194 2.42 15.89 0.79
CA LEU A 194 1.53 15.00 0.03
C LEU A 194 0.16 14.96 0.69
N THR A 195 -0.85 14.91 -0.16
CA THR A 195 -2.24 14.65 0.23
C THR A 195 -2.57 13.15 0.18
N LEU A 196 -3.79 12.80 0.54
CA LEU A 196 -4.25 11.41 0.54
C LEU A 196 -4.13 10.74 -0.85
N ILE A 197 -4.39 11.50 -1.90
CA ILE A 197 -4.40 11.04 -3.28
C ILE A 197 -3.59 12.00 -4.14
N GLU A 198 -2.61 11.46 -4.86
CA GLU A 198 -1.74 12.21 -5.76
C GLU A 198 -1.75 11.60 -7.17
N GLY A 199 -1.30 12.39 -8.15
CA GLY A 199 -1.11 11.92 -9.53
C GLY A 199 -2.39 11.70 -10.33
N VAL A 200 -3.56 12.02 -9.79
CA VAL A 200 -4.85 11.93 -10.49
C VAL A 200 -5.72 13.13 -10.15
N LEU A 201 -6.50 13.55 -11.14
CA LEU A 201 -7.56 14.54 -10.98
C LEU A 201 -8.84 13.95 -11.55
N PHE A 202 -9.91 13.99 -10.78
CA PHE A 202 -11.22 13.56 -11.25
C PHE A 202 -12.01 14.81 -11.68
N PRO A 203 -12.47 14.88 -12.93
CA PRO A 203 -13.33 15.97 -13.37
C PRO A 203 -14.68 15.93 -12.61
N ALA A 204 -15.39 17.05 -12.61
CA ALA A 204 -16.59 17.24 -11.79
C ALA A 204 -17.66 16.15 -12.01
N ASP A 205 -17.80 15.68 -13.24
CA ASP A 205 -18.75 14.61 -13.64
C ASP A 205 -18.28 13.19 -13.25
N LYS A 206 -17.04 13.03 -12.77
CA LYS A 206 -16.41 11.74 -12.41
C LYS A 206 -15.84 11.73 -10.99
N ILE A 207 -16.26 12.66 -10.15
CA ILE A 207 -15.90 12.69 -8.72
C ILE A 207 -16.26 11.33 -8.08
N LYS A 208 -15.35 10.81 -7.26
CA LYS A 208 -15.61 9.56 -6.54
C LYS A 208 -16.46 9.83 -5.30
N HIS A 209 -17.68 9.33 -5.30
CA HIS A 209 -18.57 9.39 -4.15
C HIS A 209 -18.29 8.23 -3.20
N LEU A 210 -18.14 8.53 -1.92
CA LEU A 210 -17.91 7.54 -0.86
C LEU A 210 -19.14 7.48 0.05
N LYS A 211 -19.45 6.27 0.51
CA LYS A 211 -20.44 6.06 1.56
C LYS A 211 -19.73 5.90 2.90
N LEU A 212 -20.10 6.72 3.88
CA LEU A 212 -19.59 6.54 5.24
C LEU A 212 -20.14 5.24 5.84
N LEU A 213 -19.27 4.30 6.19
CA LEU A 213 -19.63 3.01 6.74
C LEU A 213 -19.63 3.02 8.28
N SER A 214 -18.62 3.64 8.87
CA SER A 214 -18.52 3.75 10.33
C SER A 214 -17.61 4.91 10.75
N VAL A 215 -17.80 5.40 11.97
CA VAL A 215 -16.91 6.35 12.65
C VAL A 215 -16.55 5.74 14.00
N LYS A 216 -15.27 5.81 14.35
CA LYS A 216 -14.76 5.43 15.67
C LYS A 216 -13.95 6.59 16.24
N LYS A 217 -14.08 6.85 17.53
CA LYS A 217 -13.32 7.85 18.25
C LYS A 217 -12.17 7.22 19.04
#